data_6b69c16f00bb04eb71b148daab843d3b
#
_entry.id   6b69c16f00bb04eb71b148daab843d3b
#
_cell.length_a   1.000
_cell.length_b   1.000
_cell.length_c   1.000
_cell.angle_alpha   90.00
_cell.angle_beta   90.00
_cell.angle_gamma   90.00
#
_symmetry.space_group_name_H-M   'P 1'
#
loop_
_entity.id
_entity.type
_entity.pdbx_description
1 polymer ?
#
loop_
_entity_poly.entity_id
_entity_poly.type
_entity_poly.pdbx_seq_one_letter_code
_entity_poly.pdbx_strand_id
1 'polypeptide(L)'
;MNMKKFFAILLICAMVLSLAACGTQNSSADSTGQTLAATRTVTDRAGREVEIPIEVNTIVCLGSGAPRIAAYLQVVDKMIGAEDCDTGDVTVLRDYSWVYHDELKDLPSCGKGGGSGQNNAYPEQIIQLQPDVILAGFSAESADELQLQTGIPVVSVYYSSINFVDESFYEATRIFAEVVGAEERCEELLNFIDECKAELDERTADYAEGDKPTCYTGAVTFSGRHGFCGTYANFGPLMAVRARNVADEIKDVNYFETDFEQVLVWDPDIIFLDPGNMNLVSEEYVSNPEYFHSLRAVQEGRVYTMPSFNNASTNITYCLMNGYWAGMVLYPDAFGDMTMEDVADKVLSFMLGKNYYEDMVAGGLYYGTIDIGG
;
A
#
# COMPACT_ATOMS: atom_id res chain seq x y z
N MET A 1 23.97 59.41 -38.13
CA MET A 1 23.37 58.99 -36.82
C MET A 1 21.98 59.62 -36.79
N ASN A 2 20.94 58.79 -36.92
CA ASN A 2 19.57 59.21 -37.28
C ASN A 2 18.89 59.98 -36.12
N MET A 3 18.36 61.12 -36.44
CA MET A 3 17.59 62.07 -35.61
C MET A 3 16.36 61.44 -34.91
N LYS A 4 15.96 60.25 -35.26
CA LYS A 4 14.81 59.52 -34.67
C LYS A 4 15.11 58.83 -33.36
N LYS A 5 16.39 58.69 -32.94
CA LYS A 5 16.78 58.10 -31.67
C LYS A 5 16.94 59.09 -30.52
N PHE A 6 16.93 60.38 -30.82
CA PHE A 6 17.09 61.44 -29.84
C PHE A 6 15.75 61.85 -29.20
N PHE A 7 14.62 61.60 -29.85
CA PHE A 7 13.28 61.96 -29.34
C PHE A 7 12.69 60.89 -28.39
N ALA A 8 13.20 59.65 -28.42
CA ALA A 8 12.71 58.58 -27.56
C ALA A 8 13.30 58.61 -26.12
N ILE A 9 14.43 59.31 -25.92
CA ILE A 9 15.09 59.39 -24.60
C ILE A 9 14.58 60.58 -23.78
N LEU A 10 13.99 61.60 -24.41
CA LEU A 10 13.48 62.81 -23.72
C LEU A 10 12.06 62.63 -23.16
N LEU A 11 11.35 61.56 -23.55
CA LEU A 11 9.98 61.30 -23.07
C LEU A 11 9.92 60.40 -21.82
N ILE A 12 11.05 59.79 -21.45
CA ILE A 12 11.14 58.90 -20.26
C ILE A 12 11.54 59.67 -19.00
N CYS A 13 12.16 60.86 -19.13
CA CYS A 13 12.55 61.68 -17.96
C CYS A 13 11.46 62.65 -17.45
N ALA A 14 10.30 62.77 -18.08
CA ALA A 14 9.26 63.71 -17.68
C ALA A 14 8.13 63.10 -16.82
N MET A 15 8.18 61.79 -16.47
CA MET A 15 7.15 61.10 -15.67
C MET A 15 7.56 60.77 -14.23
N VAL A 16 8.67 61.32 -13.71
CA VAL A 16 9.13 60.96 -12.35
C VAL A 16 9.02 62.14 -11.34
N LEU A 17 8.46 63.26 -11.70
CA LEU A 17 8.40 64.46 -10.84
C LEU A 17 6.98 65.03 -10.69
N SER A 18 6.01 64.24 -10.25
CA SER A 18 4.74 64.81 -9.78
C SER A 18 4.01 63.87 -8.81
N LEU A 19 4.57 63.67 -7.62
CA LEU A 19 3.86 63.07 -6.49
C LEU A 19 4.47 63.57 -5.17
N ALA A 20 4.28 64.84 -4.89
CA ALA A 20 4.43 65.37 -3.55
C ALA A 20 3.55 66.59 -3.40
N ALA A 21 2.29 66.41 -2.96
CA ALA A 21 1.55 67.37 -2.18
C ALA A 21 0.18 66.80 -1.70
N CYS A 22 0.08 66.68 -0.39
CA CYS A 22 -1.10 66.89 0.49
C CYS A 22 -2.39 66.12 0.27
N GLY A 23 -2.80 65.49 1.37
CA GLY A 23 -4.21 65.24 1.66
C GLY A 23 -4.43 64.16 2.70
N THR A 24 -4.33 64.50 4.00
CA THR A 24 -4.91 63.73 5.10
C THR A 24 -6.42 63.62 4.90
N GLN A 25 -6.88 62.39 4.55
CA GLN A 25 -8.24 62.00 4.82
C GLN A 25 -8.22 60.57 5.38
N ASN A 26 -8.56 60.45 6.65
CA ASN A 26 -8.93 59.20 7.28
C ASN A 26 -10.12 58.61 6.52
N SER A 27 -9.86 57.55 5.78
CA SER A 27 -10.86 56.61 5.35
C SER A 27 -10.45 55.26 5.95
N SER A 28 -11.15 54.83 6.96
CA SER A 28 -11.13 53.47 7.47
C SER A 28 -11.58 52.55 6.31
N ALA A 29 -10.64 52.10 5.52
CA ALA A 29 -10.84 50.96 4.65
C ALA A 29 -10.62 49.72 5.51
N ASP A 30 -11.71 49.07 5.77
CA ASP A 30 -11.78 47.73 6.31
C ASP A 30 -11.02 46.78 5.35
N SER A 31 -9.73 46.66 5.58
CA SER A 31 -8.92 45.60 4.95
C SER A 31 -9.22 44.36 5.75
N THR A 32 -10.23 43.60 5.33
CA THR A 32 -10.27 42.17 5.59
C THR A 32 -9.01 41.57 4.97
N GLY A 33 -7.91 41.66 5.70
CA GLY A 33 -6.71 40.94 5.44
C GLY A 33 -7.04 39.45 5.61
N GLN A 34 -7.36 38.76 4.53
CA GLN A 34 -7.14 37.33 4.50
C GLN A 34 -5.65 37.14 4.77
N THR A 35 -5.33 36.76 5.99
CA THR A 35 -4.03 36.21 6.31
C THR A 35 -3.93 34.94 5.46
N LEU A 36 -3.18 34.98 4.36
CA LEU A 36 -2.87 33.77 3.62
C LEU A 36 -2.30 32.81 4.65
N ALA A 37 -2.90 31.65 4.79
CA ALA A 37 -2.35 30.62 5.66
C ALA A 37 -0.91 30.35 5.23
N ALA A 38 0.00 30.29 6.20
CA ALA A 38 1.39 30.01 5.88
C ALA A 38 1.49 28.61 5.28
N THR A 39 2.26 28.47 4.21
CA THR A 39 2.42 27.23 3.45
C THR A 39 3.87 26.73 3.49
N ARG A 40 4.07 25.47 3.18
CA ARG A 40 5.37 24.83 2.95
C ARG A 40 5.29 23.94 1.72
N THR A 41 6.43 23.61 1.14
CA THR A 41 6.51 22.73 -0.03
C THR A 41 6.95 21.33 0.41
N VAL A 42 6.32 20.30 -0.13
CA VAL A 42 6.73 18.89 -0.02
C VAL A 42 6.97 18.32 -1.40
N THR A 43 7.97 17.43 -1.54
CA THR A 43 8.18 16.66 -2.77
C THR A 43 7.47 15.33 -2.62
N ASP A 44 6.52 15.03 -3.50
CA ASP A 44 5.74 13.82 -3.43
C ASP A 44 6.39 12.62 -4.14
N ARG A 45 5.77 11.43 -4.03
CA ARG A 45 6.27 10.19 -4.66
C ARG A 45 6.34 10.26 -6.18
N ALA A 46 5.59 11.14 -6.81
CA ALA A 46 5.62 11.37 -8.25
C ALA A 46 6.69 12.40 -8.67
N GLY A 47 7.48 12.92 -7.71
CA GLY A 47 8.51 13.93 -7.92
C GLY A 47 7.95 15.35 -8.12
N ARG A 48 6.70 15.61 -7.74
CA ARG A 48 6.04 16.91 -7.83
C ARG A 48 6.34 17.73 -6.58
N GLU A 49 6.58 19.02 -6.74
CA GLU A 49 6.60 19.96 -5.63
C GLU A 49 5.19 20.47 -5.38
N VAL A 50 4.65 20.17 -4.20
CA VAL A 50 3.28 20.49 -3.80
C VAL A 50 3.32 21.49 -2.64
N GLU A 51 2.65 22.62 -2.80
CA GLU A 51 2.48 23.62 -1.74
C GLU A 51 1.31 23.22 -0.85
N ILE A 52 1.55 22.98 0.45
CA ILE A 52 0.56 22.56 1.44
C ILE A 52 0.54 23.54 2.62
N PRO A 53 -0.55 23.59 3.44
CA PRO A 53 -0.55 24.32 4.70
C PRO A 53 0.58 23.86 5.63
N ILE A 54 1.11 24.75 6.47
CA ILE A 54 2.11 24.39 7.50
C ILE A 54 1.53 23.36 8.45
N GLU A 55 0.27 23.56 8.89
CA GLU A 55 -0.45 22.62 9.75
C GLU A 55 -1.51 21.91 8.93
N VAL A 56 -1.50 20.57 8.94
CA VAL A 56 -2.51 19.69 8.29
C VAL A 56 -3.31 18.99 9.38
N ASN A 57 -4.56 19.38 9.52
CA ASN A 57 -5.48 18.86 10.53
C ASN A 57 -6.53 17.92 9.93
N THR A 58 -6.88 18.13 8.65
CA THR A 58 -7.90 17.35 7.96
C THR A 58 -7.37 16.85 6.63
N ILE A 59 -7.60 15.56 6.37
CA ILE A 59 -7.16 14.90 5.14
C ILE A 59 -8.31 14.11 4.49
N VAL A 60 -8.17 13.90 3.19
CA VAL A 60 -8.89 12.87 2.44
C VAL A 60 -7.87 11.92 1.85
N CYS A 61 -8.04 10.62 2.09
CA CYS A 61 -7.18 9.58 1.52
C CYS A 61 -7.89 8.91 0.35
N LEU A 62 -7.22 8.83 -0.81
CA LEU A 62 -7.79 8.29 -2.04
C LEU A 62 -6.85 7.29 -2.71
N GLY A 63 -7.47 6.35 -3.42
CA GLY A 63 -6.75 5.35 -4.19
C GLY A 63 -6.05 4.30 -3.33
N SER A 64 -5.48 3.32 -4.00
CA SER A 64 -4.87 2.17 -3.34
C SER A 64 -3.68 2.56 -2.47
N GLY A 65 -3.72 2.17 -1.22
CA GLY A 65 -2.61 2.28 -0.27
C GLY A 65 -2.64 3.50 0.64
N ALA A 66 -3.15 4.67 0.19
CA ALA A 66 -3.15 5.88 1.02
C ALA A 66 -3.93 5.72 2.34
N PRO A 67 -5.17 5.18 2.37
CA PRO A 67 -5.89 4.95 3.62
C PRO A 67 -5.17 3.95 4.55
N ARG A 68 -4.45 2.96 3.98
CA ARG A 68 -3.67 1.99 4.76
C ARG A 68 -2.48 2.64 5.45
N ILE A 69 -1.78 3.56 4.79
CA ILE A 69 -0.70 4.34 5.43
C ILE A 69 -1.27 5.18 6.58
N ALA A 70 -2.43 5.82 6.39
CA ALA A 70 -3.11 6.56 7.47
C ALA A 70 -3.38 5.68 8.69
N ALA A 71 -3.84 4.44 8.47
CA ALA A 71 -4.09 3.47 9.53
C ALA A 71 -2.81 3.02 10.24
N TYR A 72 -1.74 2.72 9.51
CA TYR A 72 -0.46 2.32 10.10
C TYR A 72 0.23 3.46 10.87
N LEU A 73 0.06 4.70 10.43
CA LEU A 73 0.50 5.89 11.15
C LEU A 73 -0.46 6.29 12.28
N GLN A 74 -1.60 5.61 12.43
CA GLN A 74 -2.62 5.87 13.46
C GLN A 74 -3.17 7.31 13.41
N VAL A 75 -3.40 7.83 12.19
CA VAL A 75 -3.95 9.18 11.93
C VAL A 75 -5.29 9.14 11.20
N VAL A 76 -6.05 8.04 11.35
CA VAL A 76 -7.39 7.89 10.74
C VAL A 76 -8.36 8.94 11.25
N ASP A 77 -8.19 9.43 12.46
CA ASP A 77 -8.97 10.52 13.06
C ASP A 77 -8.87 11.86 12.32
N LYS A 78 -7.81 12.06 11.50
CA LYS A 78 -7.69 13.22 10.61
C LYS A 78 -8.51 13.09 9.31
N MET A 79 -8.98 11.88 8.98
CA MET A 79 -9.75 11.66 7.75
C MET A 79 -11.16 12.21 7.90
N ILE A 80 -11.57 13.10 6.98
CA ILE A 80 -12.92 13.70 6.94
C ILE A 80 -13.76 13.22 5.76
N GLY A 81 -13.22 12.29 4.97
CA GLY A 81 -13.87 11.62 3.85
C GLY A 81 -13.12 10.35 3.48
N ALA A 82 -13.83 9.37 2.94
CA ALA A 82 -13.31 8.08 2.54
C ALA A 82 -13.89 7.63 1.20
N GLU A 83 -13.35 6.57 0.60
CA GLU A 83 -13.87 6.00 -0.64
C GLU A 83 -15.03 5.03 -0.37
N ASP A 84 -15.92 4.82 -1.37
CA ASP A 84 -17.06 3.89 -1.26
C ASP A 84 -16.64 2.49 -0.82
N CYS A 85 -15.46 2.05 -1.26
CA CYS A 85 -14.92 0.74 -0.90
C CYS A 85 -14.51 0.64 0.58
N ASP A 86 -14.35 1.74 1.29
CA ASP A 86 -13.95 1.79 2.70
C ASP A 86 -15.14 2.10 3.63
N THR A 87 -16.19 2.74 3.11
CA THR A 87 -17.43 3.06 3.85
C THR A 87 -18.49 1.96 3.74
N GLY A 88 -18.41 1.10 2.73
CA GLY A 88 -19.35 0.01 2.46
C GLY A 88 -19.02 -1.28 3.21
N ASP A 89 -19.38 -2.41 2.60
CA ASP A 89 -19.07 -3.74 3.14
C ASP A 89 -17.57 -3.96 3.19
N VAL A 90 -17.06 -4.25 4.38
CA VAL A 90 -15.63 -4.52 4.61
C VAL A 90 -15.30 -6.00 4.55
N THR A 91 -14.07 -6.31 4.25
CA THR A 91 -13.53 -7.66 4.20
C THR A 91 -12.25 -7.76 4.99
N VAL A 92 -12.02 -8.88 5.65
CA VAL A 92 -10.75 -9.17 6.35
C VAL A 92 -9.53 -9.13 5.42
N LEU A 93 -9.72 -9.23 4.09
CA LEU A 93 -8.64 -9.03 3.10
C LEU A 93 -8.07 -7.61 3.10
N ARG A 94 -8.82 -6.64 3.63
CA ARG A 94 -8.40 -5.24 3.70
C ARG A 94 -8.26 -4.84 5.16
N ASP A 95 -7.05 -5.03 5.68
CA ASP A 95 -6.67 -4.88 7.08
C ASP A 95 -7.14 -3.57 7.73
N TYR A 96 -6.79 -2.43 7.14
CA TYR A 96 -7.10 -1.11 7.69
C TYR A 96 -8.61 -0.84 7.74
N SER A 97 -9.35 -1.17 6.68
CA SER A 97 -10.79 -0.90 6.65
C SER A 97 -11.58 -1.85 7.57
N TRP A 98 -11.06 -3.07 7.82
CA TRP A 98 -11.62 -3.96 8.82
C TRP A 98 -11.48 -3.40 10.24
N VAL A 99 -10.26 -2.94 10.57
CA VAL A 99 -9.95 -2.43 11.92
C VAL A 99 -10.63 -1.10 12.21
N TYR A 100 -10.64 -0.19 11.24
CA TYR A 100 -11.15 1.19 11.39
C TYR A 100 -12.53 1.38 10.74
N HIS A 101 -13.31 0.30 10.57
CA HIS A 101 -14.63 0.39 9.94
C HIS A 101 -15.57 1.36 10.65
N ASP A 102 -15.57 1.36 11.97
CA ASP A 102 -16.44 2.24 12.77
C ASP A 102 -16.11 3.72 12.58
N GLU A 103 -14.85 4.07 12.34
CA GLU A 103 -14.39 5.42 12.06
C GLU A 103 -14.66 5.84 10.59
N LEU A 104 -14.63 4.89 9.65
CA LEU A 104 -14.71 5.17 8.22
C LEU A 104 -16.15 5.10 7.66
N LYS A 105 -17.01 4.21 8.17
CA LYS A 105 -18.33 3.89 7.59
C LYS A 105 -19.28 5.05 7.42
N ASP A 106 -19.19 6.05 8.31
CA ASP A 106 -20.09 7.22 8.33
C ASP A 106 -19.45 8.46 7.68
N LEU A 107 -18.20 8.36 7.16
CA LEU A 107 -17.56 9.46 6.47
C LEU A 107 -18.21 9.70 5.09
N PRO A 108 -18.26 10.97 4.65
CA PRO A 108 -18.69 11.30 3.30
C PRO A 108 -17.87 10.58 2.22
N SER A 109 -18.56 10.07 1.21
CA SER A 109 -17.90 9.41 0.08
C SER A 109 -17.17 10.43 -0.80
N CYS A 110 -15.87 10.22 -0.99
CA CYS A 110 -14.98 11.07 -1.78
C CYS A 110 -14.48 10.44 -3.08
N GLY A 111 -14.85 9.20 -3.36
CA GLY A 111 -14.44 8.46 -4.55
C GLY A 111 -14.96 7.04 -4.55
N LYS A 112 -14.92 6.39 -5.71
CA LYS A 112 -15.33 4.99 -5.82
C LYS A 112 -14.37 4.03 -5.13
N GLY A 113 -13.08 4.34 -5.18
CA GLY A 113 -12.01 3.49 -4.65
C GLY A 113 -11.72 2.24 -5.47
N GLY A 114 -10.78 1.43 -4.97
CA GLY A 114 -10.50 0.08 -5.48
C GLY A 114 -9.65 0.00 -6.75
N GLY A 115 -9.34 1.10 -7.43
CA GLY A 115 -8.47 1.11 -8.60
C GLY A 115 -7.04 1.55 -8.26
N SER A 116 -6.02 0.85 -8.76
CA SER A 116 -4.63 1.29 -8.58
C SER A 116 -4.27 2.42 -9.54
N GLY A 117 -3.79 3.54 -9.01
CA GLY A 117 -3.22 4.65 -9.76
C GLY A 117 -4.21 5.48 -10.59
N GLN A 118 -5.50 5.17 -10.57
CA GLN A 118 -6.53 5.89 -11.32
C GLN A 118 -7.30 6.87 -10.43
N ASN A 119 -7.59 8.05 -10.97
CA ASN A 119 -8.43 9.03 -10.32
C ASN A 119 -9.91 8.64 -10.45
N ASN A 120 -10.46 8.04 -9.41
CA ASN A 120 -11.89 7.72 -9.26
C ASN A 120 -12.56 8.61 -8.21
N ALA A 121 -11.98 9.79 -7.93
CA ALA A 121 -12.46 10.74 -6.94
C ALA A 121 -13.81 11.38 -7.33
N TYR A 122 -14.50 11.92 -6.34
CA TYR A 122 -15.70 12.75 -6.49
C TYR A 122 -15.36 14.22 -6.15
N PRO A 123 -14.82 15.02 -7.09
CA PRO A 123 -14.27 16.35 -6.82
C PRO A 123 -15.26 17.29 -6.14
N GLU A 124 -16.54 17.24 -6.52
CA GLU A 124 -17.57 18.10 -5.92
C GLU A 124 -17.78 17.82 -4.43
N GLN A 125 -17.71 16.56 -4.01
CA GLN A 125 -17.82 16.19 -2.59
C GLN A 125 -16.58 16.64 -1.81
N ILE A 126 -15.40 16.47 -2.40
CA ILE A 126 -14.14 16.88 -1.78
C ILE A 126 -14.08 18.41 -1.61
N ILE A 127 -14.54 19.17 -2.62
CA ILE A 127 -14.64 20.63 -2.54
C ILE A 127 -15.57 21.07 -1.39
N GLN A 128 -16.67 20.35 -1.14
CA GLN A 128 -17.59 20.66 -0.04
C GLN A 128 -16.97 20.38 1.33
N LEU A 129 -16.13 19.37 1.45
CA LEU A 129 -15.47 18.99 2.70
C LEU A 129 -14.31 19.93 3.04
N GLN A 130 -13.64 20.51 2.04
CA GLN A 130 -12.49 21.40 2.20
C GLN A 130 -11.38 20.81 3.08
N PRO A 131 -10.85 19.61 2.77
CA PRO A 131 -9.69 19.09 3.49
C PRO A 131 -8.47 20.00 3.28
N ASP A 132 -7.56 20.00 4.24
CA ASP A 132 -6.29 20.73 4.11
C ASP A 132 -5.42 20.16 2.99
N VAL A 133 -5.42 18.83 2.84
CA VAL A 133 -4.64 18.09 1.83
C VAL A 133 -5.37 16.80 1.42
N ILE A 134 -5.22 16.41 0.17
CA ILE A 134 -5.59 15.09 -0.33
C ILE A 134 -4.30 14.26 -0.43
N LEU A 135 -4.27 13.10 0.23
CA LEU A 135 -3.19 12.11 0.13
C LEU A 135 -3.67 10.99 -0.76
N ALA A 136 -3.00 10.76 -1.89
CA ALA A 136 -3.53 9.86 -2.91
C ALA A 136 -2.51 8.84 -3.43
N GLY A 137 -2.93 7.58 -3.58
CA GLY A 137 -2.18 6.54 -4.27
C GLY A 137 -2.21 6.71 -5.79
N PHE A 138 -1.98 7.92 -6.31
CA PHE A 138 -2.15 8.29 -7.71
C PHE A 138 -0.83 8.54 -8.43
N SER A 139 -0.86 8.38 -9.76
CA SER A 139 0.20 8.89 -10.65
C SER A 139 0.29 10.42 -10.63
N ALA A 140 1.38 10.98 -11.13
CA ALA A 140 1.53 12.44 -11.26
C ALA A 140 0.37 13.07 -12.04
N GLU A 141 -0.01 12.48 -13.17
CA GLU A 141 -1.09 12.97 -14.03
C GLU A 141 -2.44 12.98 -13.30
N SER A 142 -2.80 11.89 -12.64
CA SER A 142 -4.05 11.79 -11.86
C SER A 142 -4.09 12.75 -10.68
N ALA A 143 -2.95 12.97 -10.03
CA ALA A 143 -2.85 13.90 -8.91
C ALA A 143 -2.97 15.36 -9.38
N ASP A 144 -2.32 15.73 -10.50
CA ASP A 144 -2.44 17.06 -11.10
C ASP A 144 -3.87 17.35 -11.56
N GLU A 145 -4.53 16.36 -12.18
CA GLU A 145 -5.92 16.49 -12.62
C GLU A 145 -6.84 16.78 -11.44
N LEU A 146 -6.74 16.00 -10.36
CA LEU A 146 -7.58 16.19 -9.17
C LEU A 146 -7.30 17.52 -8.48
N GLN A 147 -6.03 17.92 -8.35
CA GLN A 147 -5.64 19.21 -7.79
C GLN A 147 -6.21 20.37 -8.61
N LEU A 148 -6.17 20.27 -9.94
CA LEU A 148 -6.77 21.28 -10.82
C LEU A 148 -8.29 21.37 -10.67
N GLN A 149 -8.96 20.22 -10.54
CA GLN A 149 -10.41 20.15 -10.40
C GLN A 149 -10.91 20.70 -9.06
N THR A 150 -10.17 20.42 -7.98
CA THR A 150 -10.62 20.76 -6.62
C THR A 150 -10.04 22.07 -6.10
N GLY A 151 -8.87 22.50 -6.58
CA GLY A 151 -8.08 23.58 -6.02
C GLY A 151 -7.44 23.26 -4.67
N ILE A 152 -7.50 21.98 -4.22
CA ILE A 152 -6.94 21.49 -2.97
C ILE A 152 -5.63 20.79 -3.26
N PRO A 153 -4.56 20.98 -2.46
CA PRO A 153 -3.30 20.27 -2.67
C PRO A 153 -3.48 18.75 -2.69
N VAL A 154 -2.88 18.07 -3.69
CA VAL A 154 -2.87 16.61 -3.81
C VAL A 154 -1.44 16.13 -3.75
N VAL A 155 -1.11 15.36 -2.72
CA VAL A 155 0.20 14.73 -2.52
C VAL A 155 0.13 13.26 -2.88
N SER A 156 0.93 12.84 -3.86
CA SER A 156 1.03 11.43 -4.26
C SER A 156 1.84 10.64 -3.24
N VAL A 157 1.24 9.57 -2.73
CA VAL A 157 1.87 8.61 -1.80
C VAL A 157 1.78 7.19 -2.37
N TYR A 158 1.83 7.08 -3.69
CA TYR A 158 1.76 5.80 -4.38
C TYR A 158 2.92 4.90 -3.99
N TYR A 159 2.61 3.66 -3.65
CA TYR A 159 3.57 2.57 -3.51
C TYR A 159 3.01 1.30 -4.15
N SER A 160 3.90 0.46 -4.64
CA SER A 160 3.55 -0.85 -5.18
C SER A 160 4.70 -1.78 -4.84
N SER A 161 4.47 -2.67 -3.90
CA SER A 161 5.40 -3.75 -3.59
C SER A 161 4.72 -5.07 -3.88
N ILE A 162 5.12 -5.71 -4.97
CA ILE A 162 4.71 -7.09 -5.29
C ILE A 162 5.65 -8.08 -4.57
N ASN A 163 6.86 -7.62 -4.28
CA ASN A 163 7.88 -8.35 -3.55
C ASN A 163 7.60 -8.26 -2.03
N PHE A 164 8.63 -8.39 -1.21
CA PHE A 164 8.50 -8.07 0.20
C PHE A 164 8.44 -6.55 0.40
N VAL A 165 8.29 -6.06 1.62
CA VAL A 165 8.23 -4.61 1.90
C VAL A 165 9.51 -3.95 1.41
N ASP A 166 9.39 -3.01 0.48
CA ASP A 166 10.50 -2.34 -0.20
C ASP A 166 10.55 -0.81 0.03
N GLU A 167 11.56 -0.16 -0.52
CA GLU A 167 11.79 1.28 -0.37
C GLU A 167 10.61 2.13 -0.87
N SER A 168 9.81 1.63 -1.80
CA SER A 168 8.66 2.39 -2.31
C SER A 168 7.61 2.64 -1.21
N PHE A 169 7.40 1.68 -0.33
CA PHE A 169 6.54 1.83 0.84
C PHE A 169 7.15 2.78 1.89
N TYR A 170 8.46 2.64 2.16
CA TYR A 170 9.16 3.49 3.12
C TYR A 170 9.09 4.96 2.73
N GLU A 171 9.40 5.28 1.46
CA GLU A 171 9.34 6.64 0.95
C GLU A 171 7.92 7.21 0.99
N ALA A 172 6.91 6.45 0.54
CA ALA A 172 5.51 6.88 0.59
C ALA A 172 5.06 7.17 2.03
N THR A 173 5.46 6.32 2.98
CA THR A 173 5.10 6.47 4.39
C THR A 173 5.79 7.69 5.02
N ARG A 174 7.07 7.95 4.71
CA ARG A 174 7.78 9.15 5.19
C ARG A 174 7.16 10.43 4.66
N ILE A 175 6.82 10.48 3.37
CA ILE A 175 6.13 11.65 2.77
C ILE A 175 4.76 11.85 3.43
N PHE A 176 3.99 10.76 3.62
CA PHE A 176 2.70 10.86 4.30
C PHE A 176 2.85 11.44 5.71
N ALA A 177 3.78 10.89 6.48
CA ALA A 177 4.06 11.32 7.84
C ALA A 177 4.51 12.78 7.92
N GLU A 178 5.40 13.21 7.02
CA GLU A 178 5.82 14.62 6.89
C GLU A 178 4.61 15.53 6.66
N VAL A 179 3.67 15.14 5.78
CA VAL A 179 2.48 15.94 5.50
C VAL A 179 1.60 16.14 6.73
N VAL A 180 1.39 15.09 7.52
CA VAL A 180 0.43 15.09 8.64
C VAL A 180 1.05 15.33 10.02
N GLY A 181 2.39 15.44 10.10
CA GLY A 181 3.13 15.62 11.36
C GLY A 181 3.18 14.34 12.21
N ALA A 182 3.41 13.17 11.59
CA ALA A 182 3.45 11.86 12.24
C ALA A 182 4.83 11.17 12.11
N GLU A 183 5.91 11.95 12.05
CA GLU A 183 7.26 11.46 11.77
C GLU A 183 7.77 10.50 12.86
N GLU A 184 7.45 10.74 14.13
CA GLU A 184 7.85 9.85 15.24
C GLU A 184 7.22 8.46 15.05
N ARG A 185 5.91 8.40 14.78
CA ARG A 185 5.21 7.12 14.52
C ARG A 185 5.72 6.45 13.24
N CYS A 186 6.08 7.22 12.24
CA CYS A 186 6.68 6.71 11.01
C CYS A 186 7.99 5.98 11.29
N GLU A 187 8.91 6.59 12.03
CA GLU A 187 10.18 5.95 12.39
C GLU A 187 9.98 4.68 13.22
N GLU A 188 9.05 4.69 14.20
CA GLU A 188 8.69 3.47 14.94
C GLU A 188 8.18 2.36 14.02
N LEU A 189 7.30 2.71 13.08
CA LEU A 189 6.71 1.78 12.12
C LEU A 189 7.77 1.16 11.20
N LEU A 190 8.64 1.98 10.63
CA LEU A 190 9.66 1.51 9.70
C LEU A 190 10.73 0.67 10.42
N ASN A 191 11.13 1.07 11.64
CA ASN A 191 12.04 0.28 12.48
C ASN A 191 11.44 -1.09 12.83
N PHE A 192 10.16 -1.14 13.20
CA PHE A 192 9.47 -2.40 13.47
C PHE A 192 9.48 -3.35 12.27
N ILE A 193 9.23 -2.81 11.07
CA ILE A 193 9.28 -3.60 9.82
C ILE A 193 10.70 -4.12 9.59
N ASP A 194 11.72 -3.28 9.78
CA ASP A 194 13.12 -3.68 9.62
C ASP A 194 13.55 -4.73 10.66
N GLU A 195 13.08 -4.63 11.89
CA GLU A 195 13.28 -5.65 12.92
C GLU A 195 12.65 -7.00 12.52
N CYS A 196 11.42 -6.99 11.99
CA CYS A 196 10.77 -8.22 11.49
C CYS A 196 11.57 -8.83 10.33
N LYS A 197 12.05 -8.01 9.38
CA LYS A 197 12.88 -8.47 8.25
C LYS A 197 14.20 -9.06 8.73
N ALA A 198 14.86 -8.39 9.67
CA ALA A 198 16.12 -8.84 10.24
C ALA A 198 15.96 -10.17 11.01
N GLU A 199 14.88 -10.32 11.77
CA GLU A 199 14.58 -11.57 12.47
C GLU A 199 14.37 -12.74 11.49
N LEU A 200 13.59 -12.54 10.41
CA LEU A 200 13.38 -13.56 9.39
C LEU A 200 14.69 -13.96 8.70
N ASP A 201 15.52 -12.99 8.37
CA ASP A 201 16.83 -13.20 7.75
C ASP A 201 17.80 -13.96 8.67
N GLU A 202 17.90 -13.56 9.95
CA GLU A 202 18.77 -14.19 10.95
C GLU A 202 18.38 -15.65 11.20
N ARG A 203 17.07 -15.94 11.38
CA ARG A 203 16.55 -17.29 11.62
C ARG A 203 16.85 -18.26 10.47
N THR A 204 17.02 -17.74 9.25
CA THR A 204 17.21 -18.56 8.04
C THR A 204 18.63 -18.50 7.46
N ALA A 205 19.52 -17.70 8.06
CA ALA A 205 20.87 -17.46 7.54
C ALA A 205 21.76 -18.71 7.42
N ASP A 206 21.62 -19.64 8.35
CA ASP A 206 22.51 -20.80 8.47
C ASP A 206 22.12 -21.98 7.57
N TYR A 207 20.95 -21.93 6.90
CA TYR A 207 20.51 -22.99 6.02
C TYR A 207 21.26 -22.94 4.68
N ALA A 208 22.05 -23.98 4.39
CA ALA A 208 22.74 -24.11 3.12
C ALA A 208 21.73 -24.32 1.97
N GLU A 209 22.04 -23.83 0.78
CA GLU A 209 21.12 -23.89 -0.37
C GLU A 209 20.64 -25.32 -0.70
N GLY A 210 21.54 -26.30 -0.56
CA GLY A 210 21.23 -27.70 -0.82
C GLY A 210 20.36 -28.40 0.21
N ASP A 211 20.22 -27.82 1.39
CA ASP A 211 19.42 -28.35 2.52
C ASP A 211 18.01 -27.73 2.62
N LYS A 212 17.77 -26.70 1.82
CA LYS A 212 16.47 -26.02 1.80
C LYS A 212 15.43 -26.83 1.03
N PRO A 213 14.22 -27.04 1.58
CA PRO A 213 13.13 -27.63 0.82
C PRO A 213 12.75 -26.71 -0.35
N THR A 214 12.37 -27.33 -1.48
CA THR A 214 11.77 -26.59 -2.59
C THR A 214 10.32 -26.26 -2.28
N CYS A 215 9.88 -25.07 -2.69
CA CYS A 215 8.49 -24.66 -2.50
C CYS A 215 7.91 -24.03 -3.77
N TYR A 216 6.58 -24.04 -3.84
CA TYR A 216 5.78 -23.43 -4.88
C TYR A 216 4.64 -22.65 -4.24
N THR A 217 4.32 -21.46 -4.74
CA THR A 217 3.12 -20.75 -4.38
C THR A 217 2.18 -20.74 -5.57
N GLY A 218 0.95 -21.22 -5.38
CA GLY A 218 -0.08 -21.29 -6.42
C GLY A 218 -1.38 -20.65 -5.99
N ALA A 219 -2.35 -20.62 -6.90
CA ALA A 219 -3.65 -20.02 -6.68
C ALA A 219 -3.59 -18.56 -6.21
N VAL A 220 -2.59 -17.81 -6.66
CA VAL A 220 -2.32 -16.45 -6.17
C VAL A 220 -3.39 -15.45 -6.63
N THR A 221 -3.49 -14.33 -5.91
CA THR A 221 -4.32 -13.19 -6.30
C THR A 221 -3.43 -12.09 -6.90
N PHE A 222 -3.66 -11.75 -8.17
CA PHE A 222 -2.98 -10.64 -8.87
C PHE A 222 -3.88 -10.09 -9.98
N SER A 223 -4.34 -8.87 -9.86
CA SER A 223 -5.34 -8.26 -10.79
C SER A 223 -6.58 -9.13 -11.01
N GLY A 224 -6.85 -10.04 -10.09
CA GLY A 224 -7.90 -11.06 -10.13
C GLY A 224 -7.51 -12.29 -9.35
N ARG A 225 -8.38 -13.30 -9.39
CA ARG A 225 -8.22 -14.60 -8.74
C ARG A 225 -7.73 -15.60 -9.77
N HIS A 226 -6.77 -16.44 -9.37
CA HIS A 226 -6.17 -17.44 -10.26
C HIS A 226 -6.30 -18.85 -9.67
N GLY A 227 -6.27 -19.85 -10.54
CA GLY A 227 -6.24 -21.27 -10.17
C GLY A 227 -4.84 -21.70 -9.75
N PHE A 228 -4.65 -23.01 -9.62
CA PHE A 228 -3.42 -23.63 -9.12
C PHE A 228 -2.15 -23.17 -9.85
N CYS A 229 -2.23 -22.93 -11.16
CA CYS A 229 -1.10 -22.56 -12.00
C CYS A 229 -0.74 -21.06 -11.96
N GLY A 230 -1.57 -20.20 -11.36
CA GLY A 230 -1.20 -18.80 -11.14
C GLY A 230 -0.17 -18.67 -10.03
N THR A 231 1.02 -18.14 -10.33
CA THR A 231 2.17 -18.15 -9.42
C THR A 231 2.99 -16.86 -9.49
N TYR A 232 3.96 -16.74 -8.59
CA TYR A 232 4.94 -15.65 -8.56
C TYR A 232 6.37 -16.19 -8.60
N ALA A 233 7.21 -15.64 -9.50
CA ALA A 233 8.64 -15.61 -9.28
C ALA A 233 8.99 -14.46 -8.31
N ASN A 234 10.04 -14.63 -7.52
CA ASN A 234 10.49 -13.67 -6.52
C ASN A 234 9.37 -13.27 -5.53
N PHE A 235 8.58 -14.25 -5.08
CA PHE A 235 7.48 -14.00 -4.17
C PHE A 235 7.99 -13.48 -2.82
N GLY A 236 7.60 -12.27 -2.45
CA GLY A 236 8.16 -11.54 -1.31
C GLY A 236 8.24 -12.31 0.00
N PRO A 237 7.17 -12.95 0.50
CA PRO A 237 7.21 -13.76 1.72
C PRO A 237 8.22 -14.91 1.69
N LEU A 238 8.40 -15.53 0.53
CA LEU A 238 9.40 -16.61 0.34
C LEU A 238 10.82 -16.05 0.26
N MET A 239 11.01 -14.88 -0.37
CA MET A 239 12.31 -14.20 -0.39
C MET A 239 12.77 -13.79 1.01
N ALA A 240 11.84 -13.34 1.87
CA ALA A 240 12.14 -12.90 3.24
C ALA A 240 12.79 -13.98 4.11
N VAL A 241 12.52 -15.25 3.81
CA VAL A 241 13.07 -16.41 4.51
C VAL A 241 14.06 -17.20 3.65
N ARG A 242 14.57 -16.58 2.56
CA ARG A 242 15.53 -17.20 1.65
C ARG A 242 15.08 -18.56 1.14
N ALA A 243 13.77 -18.74 0.91
CA ALA A 243 13.19 -19.98 0.45
C ALA A 243 13.66 -20.33 -0.98
N ARG A 244 13.61 -21.60 -1.31
CA ARG A 244 13.90 -22.10 -2.64
C ARG A 244 12.61 -22.26 -3.44
N ASN A 245 12.08 -21.12 -3.95
CA ASN A 245 10.89 -21.11 -4.77
C ASN A 245 11.19 -21.64 -6.18
N VAL A 246 10.52 -22.71 -6.61
CA VAL A 246 10.75 -23.31 -7.93
C VAL A 246 10.37 -22.38 -9.09
N ALA A 247 9.43 -21.47 -8.88
CA ALA A 247 9.02 -20.48 -9.86
C ALA A 247 10.10 -19.43 -10.19
N ASP A 248 11.14 -19.28 -9.33
CA ASP A 248 12.25 -18.33 -9.53
C ASP A 248 13.19 -18.75 -10.67
N GLU A 249 13.04 -19.99 -11.21
CA GLU A 249 13.72 -20.40 -12.44
C GLU A 249 13.28 -19.56 -13.65
N ILE A 250 12.07 -19.01 -13.61
CA ILE A 250 11.54 -18.09 -14.61
C ILE A 250 11.94 -16.67 -14.19
N LYS A 251 13.00 -16.16 -14.75
CA LYS A 251 13.60 -14.86 -14.41
C LYS A 251 12.81 -13.70 -15.01
N ASP A 252 12.88 -12.56 -14.34
CA ASP A 252 12.40 -11.24 -14.78
C ASP A 252 10.86 -11.08 -14.87
N VAL A 253 10.08 -11.96 -14.23
CA VAL A 253 8.65 -11.80 -14.06
C VAL A 253 8.28 -11.96 -12.57
N ASN A 254 7.30 -11.21 -12.12
CA ASN A 254 6.73 -11.40 -10.79
C ASN A 254 5.59 -12.43 -10.87
N TYR A 255 4.41 -11.99 -11.33
CA TYR A 255 3.28 -12.87 -11.59
C TYR A 255 3.34 -13.47 -12.99
N PHE A 256 2.99 -14.77 -13.10
CA PHE A 256 2.75 -15.45 -14.39
C PHE A 256 1.85 -16.68 -14.20
N GLU A 257 1.26 -17.12 -15.30
CA GLU A 257 0.60 -18.42 -15.38
C GLU A 257 1.61 -19.46 -15.87
N THR A 258 1.79 -20.52 -15.10
CA THR A 258 2.48 -21.74 -15.53
C THR A 258 1.45 -22.78 -16.00
N ASP A 259 1.86 -24.01 -16.22
CA ASP A 259 0.98 -25.13 -16.50
C ASP A 259 1.25 -26.30 -15.53
N PHE A 260 0.30 -27.25 -15.46
CA PHE A 260 0.41 -28.40 -14.59
C PHE A 260 1.63 -29.28 -14.91
N GLU A 261 2.03 -29.38 -16.17
CA GLU A 261 3.17 -30.20 -16.61
C GLU A 261 4.45 -29.59 -16.04
N GLN A 262 4.58 -28.27 -16.06
CA GLN A 262 5.73 -27.59 -15.49
C GLN A 262 5.79 -27.75 -13.97
N VAL A 263 4.66 -27.66 -13.26
CA VAL A 263 4.64 -27.91 -11.80
C VAL A 263 4.99 -29.35 -11.46
N LEU A 264 4.56 -30.33 -12.27
CA LEU A 264 4.97 -31.73 -12.12
C LEU A 264 6.48 -31.94 -12.39
N VAL A 265 7.08 -31.18 -13.31
CA VAL A 265 8.52 -31.20 -13.54
C VAL A 265 9.29 -30.62 -12.35
N TRP A 266 8.79 -29.56 -11.77
CA TRP A 266 9.37 -28.96 -10.55
C TRP A 266 9.22 -29.87 -9.33
N ASP A 267 8.10 -30.57 -9.19
CA ASP A 267 7.72 -31.44 -8.06
C ASP A 267 8.17 -30.88 -6.70
N PRO A 268 7.65 -29.71 -6.29
CA PRO A 268 8.09 -29.01 -5.08
C PRO A 268 7.85 -29.85 -3.83
N ASP A 269 8.73 -29.71 -2.83
CA ASP A 269 8.55 -30.38 -1.53
C ASP A 269 7.36 -29.83 -0.74
N ILE A 270 7.03 -28.56 -0.92
CA ILE A 270 5.98 -27.83 -0.20
C ILE A 270 5.21 -26.96 -1.17
N ILE A 271 3.89 -26.91 -1.01
CA ILE A 271 2.99 -26.07 -1.81
C ILE A 271 2.26 -25.12 -0.87
N PHE A 272 2.22 -23.84 -1.24
CA PHE A 272 1.41 -22.80 -0.61
C PHE A 272 0.29 -22.37 -1.56
N LEU A 273 -0.94 -22.24 -1.05
CA LEU A 273 -2.11 -21.82 -1.85
C LEU A 273 -2.86 -20.70 -1.13
N ASP A 274 -3.35 -19.73 -1.90
CA ASP A 274 -4.24 -18.70 -1.36
C ASP A 274 -5.60 -19.31 -0.96
N PRO A 275 -5.97 -19.32 0.33
CA PRO A 275 -7.23 -19.90 0.78
C PRO A 275 -8.44 -19.21 0.15
N GLY A 276 -8.34 -17.95 -0.24
CA GLY A 276 -9.40 -17.21 -0.94
C GLY A 276 -9.71 -17.73 -2.34
N ASN A 277 -8.80 -18.51 -2.96
CA ASN A 277 -8.92 -19.01 -4.32
C ASN A 277 -9.18 -20.54 -4.40
N MET A 278 -9.36 -21.20 -3.27
CA MET A 278 -9.50 -22.66 -3.22
C MET A 278 -10.69 -23.22 -4.01
N ASN A 279 -11.75 -22.43 -4.25
CA ASN A 279 -12.83 -22.87 -5.11
C ASN A 279 -12.35 -23.12 -6.56
N LEU A 280 -11.41 -22.30 -7.09
CA LEU A 280 -10.82 -22.49 -8.43
C LEU A 280 -9.95 -23.76 -8.45
N VAL A 281 -9.13 -23.95 -7.43
CA VAL A 281 -8.31 -25.17 -7.29
C VAL A 281 -9.18 -26.42 -7.17
N SER A 282 -10.30 -26.36 -6.43
CA SER A 282 -11.22 -27.48 -6.30
C SER A 282 -11.91 -27.83 -7.63
N GLU A 283 -12.26 -26.84 -8.46
CA GLU A 283 -12.80 -27.06 -9.82
C GLU A 283 -11.76 -27.75 -10.73
N GLU A 284 -10.50 -27.31 -10.65
CA GLU A 284 -9.40 -27.93 -11.38
C GLU A 284 -9.13 -29.36 -10.90
N TYR A 285 -9.17 -29.59 -9.57
CA TYR A 285 -9.03 -30.94 -8.99
C TYR A 285 -10.12 -31.89 -9.49
N VAL A 286 -11.37 -31.47 -9.46
CA VAL A 286 -12.50 -32.30 -9.98
C VAL A 286 -12.30 -32.66 -11.44
N SER A 287 -11.72 -31.75 -12.22
CA SER A 287 -11.47 -31.97 -13.65
C SER A 287 -10.30 -32.93 -13.92
N ASN A 288 -9.25 -32.89 -13.10
CA ASN A 288 -8.02 -33.65 -13.28
C ASN A 288 -7.37 -34.06 -11.95
N PRO A 289 -7.99 -34.96 -11.15
CA PRO A 289 -7.47 -35.35 -9.84
C PRO A 289 -6.08 -36.01 -9.91
N GLU A 290 -5.80 -36.72 -11.00
CA GLU A 290 -4.54 -37.43 -11.19
C GLU A 290 -3.32 -36.50 -11.21
N TYR A 291 -3.48 -35.23 -11.70
CA TYR A 291 -2.39 -34.25 -11.65
C TYR A 291 -1.98 -33.94 -10.22
N PHE A 292 -2.98 -33.65 -9.39
CA PHE A 292 -2.70 -33.32 -7.99
C PHE A 292 -2.16 -34.51 -7.22
N HIS A 293 -2.71 -35.70 -7.45
CA HIS A 293 -2.21 -36.95 -6.84
C HIS A 293 -0.80 -37.33 -7.28
N SER A 294 -0.31 -36.78 -8.39
CA SER A 294 1.07 -37.03 -8.86
C SER A 294 2.10 -36.17 -8.15
N LEU A 295 1.71 -35.07 -7.50
CA LEU A 295 2.60 -34.19 -6.77
C LEU A 295 2.96 -34.79 -5.40
N ARG A 296 4.26 -34.89 -5.12
CA ARG A 296 4.75 -35.43 -3.85
C ARG A 296 4.26 -34.63 -2.64
N ALA A 297 4.24 -33.30 -2.73
CA ALA A 297 3.72 -32.44 -1.67
C ALA A 297 2.26 -32.74 -1.32
N VAL A 298 1.42 -33.06 -2.32
CA VAL A 298 0.01 -33.45 -2.12
C VAL A 298 -0.08 -34.83 -1.47
N GLN A 299 0.68 -35.82 -1.95
CA GLN A 299 0.71 -37.18 -1.40
C GLN A 299 1.14 -37.22 0.06
N GLU A 300 2.05 -36.32 0.45
CA GLU A 300 2.60 -36.22 1.80
C GLU A 300 1.86 -35.23 2.71
N GLY A 301 0.78 -34.61 2.21
CA GLY A 301 0.00 -33.63 2.97
C GLY A 301 0.75 -32.34 3.28
N ARG A 302 1.74 -31.99 2.44
CA ARG A 302 2.56 -30.77 2.59
C ARG A 302 2.04 -29.61 1.73
N VAL A 303 0.74 -29.38 1.82
CA VAL A 303 0.06 -28.25 1.20
C VAL A 303 -0.48 -27.34 2.28
N TYR A 304 -0.17 -26.06 2.19
CA TYR A 304 -0.45 -25.07 3.23
C TYR A 304 -1.14 -23.84 2.65
N THR A 305 -1.85 -23.10 3.49
CA THR A 305 -2.38 -21.80 3.12
C THR A 305 -1.29 -20.76 3.01
N MET A 306 -1.49 -19.77 2.13
CA MET A 306 -0.73 -18.52 2.06
C MET A 306 -1.71 -17.40 1.68
N PRO A 307 -2.34 -16.73 2.66
CA PRO A 307 -3.33 -15.69 2.39
C PRO A 307 -2.79 -14.59 1.48
N SER A 308 -3.64 -14.10 0.57
CA SER A 308 -3.27 -12.96 -0.27
C SER A 308 -2.94 -11.73 0.57
N PHE A 309 -1.89 -11.03 0.20
CA PHE A 309 -1.52 -9.73 0.78
C PHE A 309 -1.69 -8.57 -0.21
N ASN A 310 -2.34 -8.79 -1.35
CA ASN A 310 -2.63 -7.79 -2.36
C ASN A 310 -4.13 -7.52 -2.45
N ASN A 311 -4.59 -6.52 -1.68
CA ASN A 311 -5.95 -5.99 -1.77
C ASN A 311 -5.91 -4.48 -1.51
N ALA A 312 -6.28 -3.67 -2.50
CA ALA A 312 -6.11 -2.22 -2.46
C ALA A 312 -4.66 -1.82 -2.10
N SER A 313 -3.70 -2.17 -2.97
CA SER A 313 -2.23 -2.16 -2.77
C SER A 313 -1.75 -3.26 -1.80
N THR A 314 -0.44 -3.30 -1.55
CA THR A 314 0.19 -4.30 -0.68
C THR A 314 -0.26 -4.13 0.76
N ASN A 315 -0.81 -5.18 1.33
CA ASN A 315 -1.12 -5.28 2.75
C ASN A 315 0.14 -5.72 3.50
N ILE A 316 0.78 -4.76 4.17
CA ILE A 316 2.09 -4.97 4.82
C ILE A 316 1.96 -5.92 6.01
N THR A 317 0.85 -5.87 6.76
CA THR A 317 0.62 -6.79 7.88
C THR A 317 0.64 -8.24 7.42
N TYR A 318 -0.12 -8.55 6.36
CA TYR A 318 -0.18 -9.92 5.83
C TYR A 318 1.11 -10.33 5.12
N CYS A 319 1.79 -9.39 4.47
CA CYS A 319 3.09 -9.66 3.87
C CYS A 319 4.11 -10.13 4.92
N LEU A 320 4.19 -9.45 6.08
CA LEU A 320 5.05 -9.83 7.20
C LEU A 320 4.62 -11.18 7.80
N MET A 321 3.32 -11.34 8.11
CA MET A 321 2.79 -12.60 8.66
C MET A 321 3.06 -13.79 7.75
N ASN A 322 2.91 -13.62 6.42
CA ASN A 322 3.24 -14.66 5.43
C ASN A 322 4.73 -15.01 5.43
N GLY A 323 5.62 -14.05 5.66
CA GLY A 323 7.05 -14.31 5.82
C GLY A 323 7.34 -15.21 7.03
N TYR A 324 6.75 -14.91 8.19
CA TYR A 324 6.87 -15.76 9.38
C TYR A 324 6.27 -17.15 9.15
N TRP A 325 5.09 -17.23 8.52
CA TRP A 325 4.44 -18.50 8.19
C TRP A 325 5.30 -19.36 7.26
N ALA A 326 5.84 -18.75 6.20
CA ALA A 326 6.77 -19.44 5.31
C ALA A 326 7.97 -20.00 6.07
N GLY A 327 8.53 -19.23 7.00
CA GLY A 327 9.61 -19.66 7.88
C GLY A 327 9.23 -20.87 8.74
N MET A 328 8.06 -20.81 9.40
CA MET A 328 7.56 -21.91 10.25
C MET A 328 7.36 -23.21 9.48
N VAL A 329 6.89 -23.13 8.25
CA VAL A 329 6.61 -24.31 7.40
C VAL A 329 7.91 -24.87 6.80
N LEU A 330 8.80 -23.99 6.30
CA LEU A 330 10.02 -24.40 5.59
C LEU A 330 11.17 -24.76 6.54
N TYR A 331 11.23 -24.13 7.71
CA TYR A 331 12.32 -24.23 8.67
C TYR A 331 11.80 -24.41 10.12
N PRO A 332 11.06 -25.49 10.41
CA PRO A 332 10.35 -25.65 11.69
C PRO A 332 11.29 -25.63 12.90
N ASP A 333 12.54 -26.05 12.74
CA ASP A 333 13.52 -26.02 13.83
C ASP A 333 13.94 -24.57 14.20
N ALA A 334 13.93 -23.65 13.23
CA ALA A 334 14.31 -22.25 13.45
C ALA A 334 13.15 -21.40 13.98
N PHE A 335 11.89 -21.85 13.82
CA PHE A 335 10.69 -21.13 14.20
C PHE A 335 9.84 -21.86 15.25
N GLY A 336 10.33 -22.95 15.85
CA GLY A 336 9.58 -23.79 16.78
C GLY A 336 9.25 -23.13 18.11
N ASP A 337 9.76 -21.94 18.36
CA ASP A 337 9.48 -21.10 19.53
C ASP A 337 8.29 -20.13 19.32
N MET A 338 7.66 -20.13 18.14
CA MET A 338 6.60 -19.18 17.75
C MET A 338 5.34 -19.89 17.30
N THR A 339 4.19 -19.23 17.46
CA THR A 339 2.92 -19.60 16.85
C THR A 339 2.42 -18.47 15.94
N MET A 340 1.46 -18.77 15.05
CA MET A 340 0.85 -17.70 14.20
C MET A 340 0.00 -16.74 15.04
N GLU A 341 -0.52 -17.17 16.17
CA GLU A 341 -1.18 -16.31 17.15
C GLU A 341 -0.21 -15.27 17.74
N ASP A 342 1.01 -15.68 18.10
CA ASP A 342 2.05 -14.78 18.60
C ASP A 342 2.48 -13.77 17.51
N VAL A 343 2.67 -14.25 16.28
CA VAL A 343 3.02 -13.39 15.14
C VAL A 343 1.91 -12.41 14.83
N ALA A 344 0.66 -12.86 14.81
CA ALA A 344 -0.49 -12.01 14.57
C ALA A 344 -0.63 -10.94 15.67
N ASP A 345 -0.45 -11.32 16.94
CA ASP A 345 -0.48 -10.35 18.03
C ASP A 345 0.64 -9.30 17.88
N LYS A 346 1.87 -9.75 17.59
CA LYS A 346 3.01 -8.88 17.35
C LYS A 346 2.75 -7.90 16.20
N VAL A 347 2.33 -8.40 15.04
CA VAL A 347 2.23 -7.60 13.80
C VAL A 347 0.97 -6.75 13.79
N LEU A 348 -0.21 -7.33 14.03
CA LEU A 348 -1.48 -6.62 13.93
C LEU A 348 -1.64 -5.57 15.02
N SER A 349 -1.27 -5.90 16.27
CA SER A 349 -1.36 -4.95 17.38
C SER A 349 -0.43 -3.77 17.19
N PHE A 350 0.80 -3.99 16.72
CA PHE A 350 1.73 -2.89 16.47
C PHE A 350 1.31 -2.01 15.29
N MET A 351 0.99 -2.63 14.15
CA MET A 351 0.70 -1.91 12.90
C MET A 351 -0.63 -1.16 12.94
N LEU A 352 -1.66 -1.78 13.51
CA LEU A 352 -3.05 -1.29 13.45
C LEU A 352 -3.64 -0.96 14.83
N GLY A 353 -2.93 -1.22 15.92
CA GLY A 353 -3.43 -1.01 17.28
C GLY A 353 -4.45 -2.05 17.73
N LYS A 354 -4.76 -3.08 16.92
CA LYS A 354 -5.77 -4.10 17.22
C LYS A 354 -5.40 -5.44 16.60
N ASN A 355 -5.36 -6.49 17.44
CA ASN A 355 -5.32 -7.86 16.96
C ASN A 355 -6.74 -8.32 16.56
N TYR A 356 -6.91 -8.76 15.32
CA TYR A 356 -8.18 -9.30 14.78
C TYR A 356 -7.95 -10.66 14.09
N TYR A 357 -6.95 -11.41 14.52
CA TYR A 357 -6.59 -12.69 13.92
C TYR A 357 -7.73 -13.72 13.95
N GLU A 358 -8.54 -13.74 15.02
CA GLU A 358 -9.72 -14.60 15.09
C GLU A 358 -10.73 -14.26 13.98
N ASP A 359 -10.93 -12.97 13.68
CA ASP A 359 -11.81 -12.54 12.59
C ASP A 359 -11.24 -12.95 11.22
N MET A 360 -9.91 -12.87 11.03
CA MET A 360 -9.25 -13.35 9.82
C MET A 360 -9.55 -14.83 9.60
N VAL A 361 -9.35 -15.67 10.62
CA VAL A 361 -9.61 -17.11 10.57
C VAL A 361 -11.08 -17.38 10.29
N ALA A 362 -11.99 -16.71 10.97
CA ALA A 362 -13.43 -16.82 10.74
C ALA A 362 -13.84 -16.37 9.32
N GLY A 363 -13.13 -15.41 8.75
CA GLY A 363 -13.30 -14.95 7.37
C GLY A 363 -12.63 -15.81 6.30
N GLY A 364 -12.02 -16.94 6.68
CA GLY A 364 -11.36 -17.88 5.77
C GLY A 364 -9.90 -17.57 5.45
N LEU A 365 -9.30 -16.57 6.11
CA LEU A 365 -7.88 -16.25 6.01
C LEU A 365 -7.14 -16.87 7.19
N TYR A 366 -6.71 -18.11 7.03
CA TYR A 366 -6.04 -18.86 8.09
C TYR A 366 -4.68 -19.39 7.63
N TYR A 367 -3.84 -19.69 8.60
CA TYR A 367 -2.54 -20.32 8.41
C TYR A 367 -2.61 -21.77 8.89
N GLY A 368 -2.48 -22.71 7.96
CA GLY A 368 -2.64 -24.14 8.25
C GLY A 368 -2.47 -25.01 7.01
N THR A 369 -2.75 -26.28 7.15
CA THR A 369 -2.73 -27.24 6.05
C THR A 369 -4.02 -27.18 5.22
N ILE A 370 -3.89 -27.51 3.94
CA ILE A 370 -5.01 -27.66 3.00
C ILE A 370 -5.03 -29.10 2.51
N ASP A 371 -6.21 -29.70 2.47
CA ASP A 371 -6.45 -30.93 1.73
C ASP A 371 -7.06 -30.57 0.37
N ILE A 372 -6.31 -30.83 -0.71
CA ILE A 372 -6.81 -30.61 -2.08
C ILE A 372 -7.67 -31.80 -2.47
N GLY A 373 -8.98 -31.63 -2.38
CA GLY A 373 -9.98 -32.66 -2.72
C GLY A 373 -10.74 -33.21 -1.53
N GLY A 374 -10.51 -32.65 -0.32
CA GLY A 374 -11.27 -32.93 0.90
C GLY A 374 -12.47 -32.03 1.10
#